data_705c4c67a2da637d9b1928b899d97eda
#
_entry.id   705c4c67a2da637d9b1928b899d97eda
#
_cell.length_a   1.000
_cell.length_b   1.000
_cell.length_c   1.000
_cell.angle_alpha   90.00
_cell.angle_beta   90.00
_cell.angle_gamma   90.00
#
_symmetry.space_group_name_H-M   'P 1'
#
loop_
_entity.id
_entity.type
_entity.pdbx_description
1 polymer ?
#
loop_
_entity_poly.entity_id
_entity_poly.type
_entity_poly.pdbx_seq_one_letter_code
_entity_poly.pdbx_strand_id
1 'polypeptide(L)'
;GCEPWARRTLDAHAADRREPSYSLARLEAADTHDPLWNAAQAQMVGTGWMHGYVRMYWAKKILEWTRDPAEAFARAVLLNDRYQLDGRDPNGYTGIAWGICGKHDRAWGPERPVYGTTRYMSFASTSRKFDSARYIRRVEESTGRTIRRA
;
A
#
# COMPACT_ATOMS: atom_id res chain seq x y z
N GLY A 1 -1.54 7.90 -15.60
CA GLY A 1 -1.33 8.91 -14.58
C GLY A 1 -2.47 8.98 -13.58
N CYS A 2 -2.30 9.85 -12.63
CA CYS A 2 -3.35 10.10 -11.62
C CYS A 2 -4.58 10.75 -12.24
N GLU A 3 -5.75 10.36 -11.77
CA GLU A 3 -6.98 11.06 -12.10
C GLU A 3 -6.89 12.52 -11.63
N PRO A 4 -7.38 13.49 -12.42
CA PRO A 4 -7.25 14.91 -12.05
C PRO A 4 -7.81 15.27 -10.68
N TRP A 5 -8.96 14.71 -10.29
CA TRP A 5 -9.54 14.98 -8.98
C TRP A 5 -8.67 14.42 -7.84
N ALA A 6 -8.11 13.23 -8.03
CA ALA A 6 -7.24 12.60 -7.05
C ALA A 6 -5.92 13.37 -6.91
N ARG A 7 -5.33 13.78 -8.03
CA ARG A 7 -4.11 14.59 -8.02
C ARG A 7 -4.32 15.91 -7.28
N ARG A 8 -5.43 16.61 -7.55
CA ARG A 8 -5.73 17.87 -6.87
C ARG A 8 -5.83 17.71 -5.36
N THR A 9 -6.56 16.70 -4.90
CA THR A 9 -6.73 16.47 -3.46
C THR A 9 -5.43 16.01 -2.79
N LEU A 10 -4.65 15.15 -3.43
CA LEU A 10 -3.36 14.72 -2.91
C LEU A 10 -2.34 15.87 -2.86
N ASP A 11 -2.31 16.72 -3.88
CA ASP A 11 -1.45 17.90 -3.90
C ASP A 11 -1.82 18.89 -2.78
N ALA A 12 -3.11 19.08 -2.53
CA ALA A 12 -3.59 19.93 -1.45
C ALA A 12 -3.15 19.41 -0.06
N HIS A 13 -2.94 18.10 0.08
CA HIS A 13 -2.52 17.46 1.33
C HIS A 13 -1.06 17.01 1.31
N ALA A 14 -0.27 17.42 0.31
CA ALA A 14 1.11 16.96 0.15
C ALA A 14 2.01 17.33 1.33
N ALA A 15 1.74 18.45 2.01
CA ALA A 15 2.51 18.91 3.16
C ALA A 15 1.98 18.37 4.51
N ASP A 16 0.93 17.57 4.50
CA ASP A 16 0.37 17.01 5.72
C ASP A 16 1.37 16.07 6.39
N ARG A 17 1.39 16.12 7.72
CA ARG A 17 2.32 15.31 8.51
C ARG A 17 2.02 13.82 8.34
N ARG A 18 3.08 13.02 8.15
CA ARG A 18 3.01 11.56 8.10
C ARG A 18 3.49 11.00 9.43
N GLU A 19 2.61 10.34 10.15
CA GLU A 19 2.93 9.66 11.41
C GLU A 19 2.27 8.28 11.44
N PRO A 20 3.06 7.16 11.49
CA PRO A 20 4.51 7.17 11.37
C PRO A 20 4.98 7.44 9.94
N SER A 21 6.28 7.67 9.78
CA SER A 21 6.92 7.76 8.47
C SER A 21 8.02 6.69 8.39
N TYR A 22 8.10 5.97 7.28
CA TYR A 22 9.07 4.89 7.10
C TYR A 22 10.00 5.17 5.93
N SER A 23 11.26 4.76 6.07
CA SER A 23 12.22 4.76 4.97
C SER A 23 11.88 3.65 3.95
N LEU A 24 12.38 3.80 2.73
CA LEU A 24 12.25 2.74 1.72
C LEU A 24 12.84 1.41 2.22
N ALA A 25 13.97 1.45 2.91
CA ALA A 25 14.62 0.25 3.44
C ALA A 25 13.73 -0.49 4.43
N ARG A 26 13.04 0.22 5.31
CA ARG A 26 12.10 -0.40 6.26
C ARG A 26 10.88 -0.97 5.56
N LEU A 27 10.36 -0.27 4.57
CA LEU A 27 9.25 -0.78 3.76
C LEU A 27 9.66 -2.07 3.04
N GLU A 28 10.82 -2.06 2.40
CA GLU A 28 11.33 -3.23 1.68
C GLU A 28 11.53 -4.42 2.62
N ALA A 29 11.98 -4.17 3.85
CA ALA A 29 12.19 -5.20 4.86
C ALA A 29 10.92 -5.69 5.55
N ALA A 30 9.75 -5.15 5.21
CA ALA A 30 8.48 -5.44 5.88
C ALA A 30 8.54 -5.15 7.38
N ASP A 31 9.21 -4.05 7.75
CA ASP A 31 9.48 -3.68 9.14
C ASP A 31 8.67 -2.43 9.53
N THR A 32 7.35 -2.60 9.56
CA THR A 32 6.43 -1.55 10.00
C THR A 32 5.63 -2.02 11.23
N HIS A 33 4.82 -1.12 11.78
CA HIS A 33 3.92 -1.46 12.87
C HIS A 33 2.66 -2.22 12.44
N ASP A 34 2.43 -2.34 11.12
CA ASP A 34 1.20 -2.92 10.57
C ASP A 34 1.46 -4.37 10.11
N PRO A 35 0.95 -5.37 10.84
CA PRO A 35 1.23 -6.77 10.51
C PRO A 35 0.63 -7.20 9.18
N LEU A 36 -0.52 -6.67 8.78
CA LEU A 36 -1.13 -7.00 7.50
C LEU A 36 -0.28 -6.48 6.34
N TRP A 37 0.19 -5.25 6.43
CA TRP A 37 1.07 -4.67 5.43
C TRP A 37 2.39 -5.43 5.34
N ASN A 38 2.99 -5.75 6.51
CA ASN A 38 4.23 -6.53 6.58
C ASN A 38 4.07 -7.89 5.91
N ALA A 39 2.94 -8.56 6.13
CA ALA A 39 2.65 -9.85 5.50
C ALA A 39 2.53 -9.72 3.98
N ALA A 40 1.85 -8.69 3.49
CA ALA A 40 1.72 -8.46 2.04
C ALA A 40 3.08 -8.20 1.40
N GLN A 41 3.92 -7.39 2.02
CA GLN A 41 5.28 -7.10 1.52
C GLN A 41 6.13 -8.37 1.54
N ALA A 42 6.11 -9.12 2.64
CA ALA A 42 6.88 -10.36 2.77
C ALA A 42 6.43 -11.43 1.75
N GLN A 43 5.13 -11.53 1.50
CA GLN A 43 4.60 -12.44 0.48
C GLN A 43 5.14 -12.09 -0.89
N MET A 44 5.12 -10.81 -1.27
CA MET A 44 5.64 -10.36 -2.55
C MET A 44 7.12 -10.66 -2.68
N VAL A 45 7.93 -10.34 -1.67
CA VAL A 45 9.38 -10.58 -1.69
C VAL A 45 9.68 -12.07 -1.77
N GLY A 46 8.97 -12.91 -1.00
CA GLY A 46 9.24 -14.33 -0.90
C GLY A 46 8.66 -15.18 -2.04
N THR A 47 7.55 -14.76 -2.64
CA THR A 47 6.82 -15.55 -3.64
C THR A 47 6.68 -14.89 -4.99
N GLY A 48 6.96 -13.59 -5.10
CA GLY A 48 6.75 -12.81 -6.32
C GLY A 48 5.29 -12.49 -6.60
N TRP A 49 4.41 -12.67 -5.62
CA TRP A 49 2.96 -12.48 -5.80
C TRP A 49 2.34 -11.78 -4.60
N MET A 50 1.29 -11.02 -4.85
CA MET A 50 0.49 -10.37 -3.82
C MET A 50 -0.98 -10.41 -4.22
N HIS A 51 -1.86 -10.77 -3.29
CA HIS A 51 -3.29 -10.79 -3.51
C HIS A 51 -3.80 -9.40 -3.95
N GLY A 52 -4.65 -9.35 -4.99
CA GLY A 52 -5.08 -8.08 -5.60
C GLY A 52 -5.75 -7.11 -4.63
N TYR A 53 -6.61 -7.61 -3.72
CA TYR A 53 -7.26 -6.76 -2.71
C TYR A 53 -6.26 -6.16 -1.73
N VAL A 54 -5.29 -6.95 -1.29
CA VAL A 54 -4.25 -6.50 -0.37
C VAL A 54 -3.28 -5.53 -1.07
N ARG A 55 -3.11 -5.66 -2.38
CA ARG A 55 -2.26 -4.74 -3.15
C ARG A 55 -2.73 -3.29 -3.05
N MET A 56 -4.04 -3.05 -3.10
CA MET A 56 -4.58 -1.70 -2.95
C MET A 56 -4.30 -1.16 -1.54
N TYR A 57 -4.51 -1.96 -0.51
CA TYR A 57 -4.17 -1.62 0.87
C TYR A 57 -2.68 -1.30 1.02
N TRP A 58 -1.83 -2.17 0.46
CA TRP A 58 -0.38 -2.03 0.46
C TRP A 58 0.06 -0.68 -0.14
N ALA A 59 -0.47 -0.34 -1.32
CA ALA A 59 -0.14 0.92 -1.98
C ALA A 59 -0.63 2.15 -1.19
N LYS A 60 -1.83 2.09 -0.63
CA LYS A 60 -2.38 3.19 0.17
C LYS A 60 -1.59 3.44 1.45
N LYS A 61 -1.08 2.40 2.10
CA LYS A 61 -0.23 2.56 3.28
C LYS A 61 1.12 3.17 2.93
N ILE A 62 1.69 2.87 1.78
CA ILE A 62 2.91 3.55 1.32
C ILE A 62 2.63 5.06 1.17
N LEU A 63 1.48 5.46 0.62
CA LEU A 63 1.07 6.85 0.55
C LEU A 63 0.98 7.48 1.95
N GLU A 64 0.36 6.78 2.90
CA GLU A 64 0.19 7.27 4.28
C GLU A 64 1.53 7.52 4.97
N TRP A 65 2.53 6.67 4.73
CA TRP A 65 3.81 6.67 5.44
C TRP A 65 4.97 7.31 4.67
N THR A 66 4.72 7.87 3.51
CA THR A 66 5.74 8.51 2.69
C THR A 66 5.53 10.02 2.65
N ARG A 67 6.61 10.75 2.56
CA ARG A 67 6.66 12.21 2.65
C ARG A 67 5.68 12.93 1.72
N ASP A 68 5.57 12.47 0.47
CA ASP A 68 4.67 13.07 -0.51
C ASP A 68 4.14 12.02 -1.51
N PRO A 69 3.03 12.34 -2.21
CA PRO A 69 2.40 11.37 -3.11
C PRO A 69 3.28 10.90 -4.27
N ALA A 70 4.10 11.78 -4.83
CA ALA A 70 4.97 11.42 -5.96
C ALA A 70 6.02 10.40 -5.50
N GLU A 71 6.63 10.61 -4.34
CA GLU A 71 7.59 9.68 -3.76
C GLU A 71 6.92 8.35 -3.39
N ALA A 72 5.71 8.40 -2.86
CA ALA A 72 4.94 7.21 -2.54
C ALA A 72 4.68 6.36 -3.78
N PHE A 73 4.24 6.99 -4.85
CA PHE A 73 4.00 6.30 -6.13
C PHE A 73 5.30 5.68 -6.66
N ALA A 74 6.40 6.43 -6.65
CA ALA A 74 7.70 5.93 -7.11
C ALA A 74 8.18 4.74 -6.29
N ARG A 75 8.00 4.76 -4.97
CA ARG A 75 8.37 3.65 -4.08
C ARG A 75 7.52 2.40 -4.35
N ALA A 76 6.22 2.58 -4.53
CA ALA A 76 5.31 1.47 -4.83
C ALA A 76 5.67 0.81 -6.17
N VAL A 77 5.92 1.60 -7.20
CA VAL A 77 6.33 1.09 -8.51
C VAL A 77 7.68 0.38 -8.42
N LEU A 78 8.66 0.96 -7.73
CA LEU A 78 9.97 0.37 -7.55
C LEU A 78 9.88 -1.02 -6.88
N LEU A 79 9.15 -1.13 -5.78
CA LEU A 79 8.99 -2.40 -5.07
C LEU A 79 8.23 -3.43 -5.91
N ASN A 80 7.17 -3.00 -6.59
CA ASN A 80 6.41 -3.87 -7.47
C ASN A 80 7.28 -4.41 -8.60
N ASP A 81 8.04 -3.56 -9.29
CA ASP A 81 8.89 -3.98 -10.40
C ASP A 81 10.03 -4.89 -9.95
N ARG A 82 10.55 -4.67 -8.73
CA ARG A 82 11.67 -5.45 -8.21
C ARG A 82 11.27 -6.86 -7.80
N TYR A 83 10.09 -7.05 -7.24
CA TYR A 83 9.72 -8.30 -6.57
C TYR A 83 8.58 -9.07 -7.21
N GLN A 84 7.63 -8.43 -7.89
CA GLN A 84 6.57 -9.16 -8.59
C GLN A 84 7.17 -9.93 -9.77
N LEU A 85 6.81 -11.20 -9.92
CA LEU A 85 7.26 -12.01 -11.06
C LEU A 85 6.76 -11.42 -12.38
N ASP A 86 5.58 -10.81 -12.37
CA ASP A 86 4.99 -10.09 -13.47
C ASP A 86 4.97 -8.58 -13.20
N GLY A 87 6.03 -8.06 -12.57
CA GLY A 87 6.09 -6.69 -12.05
C GLY A 87 5.83 -5.60 -13.07
N ARG A 88 6.13 -5.87 -14.33
CA ARG A 88 5.84 -4.95 -15.44
C ARG A 88 4.49 -5.19 -16.08
N ASP A 89 3.71 -6.11 -15.53
CA ASP A 89 2.36 -6.37 -15.98
C ASP A 89 1.48 -5.12 -15.75
N PRO A 90 0.66 -4.71 -16.74
CA PRO A 90 -0.27 -3.59 -16.58
C PRO A 90 -1.19 -3.72 -15.36
N ASN A 91 -1.55 -4.93 -14.95
CA ASN A 91 -2.40 -5.15 -13.77
C ASN A 91 -1.73 -4.70 -12.48
N GLY A 92 -0.43 -4.93 -12.33
CA GLY A 92 0.32 -4.45 -11.17
C GLY A 92 0.35 -2.93 -11.09
N TYR A 93 0.68 -2.28 -12.21
CA TYR A 93 0.66 -0.83 -12.31
C TYR A 93 -0.74 -0.26 -12.07
N THR A 94 -1.77 -0.89 -12.65
CA THR A 94 -3.17 -0.47 -12.46
C THR A 94 -3.59 -0.53 -10.99
N GLY A 95 -3.17 -1.57 -10.26
CA GLY A 95 -3.45 -1.69 -8.83
C GLY A 95 -2.83 -0.55 -8.01
N ILE A 96 -1.59 -0.18 -8.32
CA ILE A 96 -0.90 0.94 -7.68
C ILE A 96 -1.60 2.27 -8.04
N ALA A 97 -1.90 2.48 -9.30
CA ALA A 97 -2.59 3.68 -9.77
C ALA A 97 -3.98 3.80 -9.14
N TRP A 98 -4.70 2.71 -9.01
CA TRP A 98 -5.99 2.68 -8.31
C TRP A 98 -5.82 3.04 -6.84
N GLY A 99 -4.84 2.44 -6.17
CA GLY A 99 -4.61 2.68 -4.75
C GLY A 99 -4.19 4.11 -4.42
N ILE A 100 -3.30 4.70 -5.21
CA ILE A 100 -2.74 6.03 -4.93
C ILE A 100 -3.43 7.12 -5.75
N CYS A 101 -3.60 6.89 -7.04
CA CYS A 101 -4.01 7.92 -7.99
C CYS A 101 -5.51 7.94 -8.29
N GLY A 102 -6.31 7.14 -7.60
CA GLY A 102 -7.75 7.14 -7.74
C GLY A 102 -8.29 6.60 -9.05
N LYS A 103 -7.48 5.89 -9.83
CA LYS A 103 -7.90 5.33 -11.11
C LYS A 103 -9.04 4.34 -10.90
N HIS A 104 -10.12 4.50 -11.67
CA HIS A 104 -11.36 3.71 -11.53
C HIS A 104 -12.04 3.86 -10.17
N ASP A 105 -11.70 4.90 -9.42
CA ASP A 105 -12.33 5.19 -8.13
C ASP A 105 -13.00 6.57 -8.19
N ARG A 106 -13.68 6.95 -7.12
CA ARG A 106 -14.36 8.23 -6.98
C ARG A 106 -13.89 8.96 -5.72
N ALA A 107 -14.21 10.24 -5.66
CA ALA A 107 -13.96 11.01 -4.44
C ALA A 107 -14.82 10.47 -3.29
N TRP A 108 -14.24 10.40 -2.11
CA TRP A 108 -14.86 9.93 -0.88
C TRP A 108 -14.80 11.04 0.18
N GLY A 109 -15.90 11.27 0.84
CA GLY A 109 -15.94 12.11 2.02
C GLY A 109 -15.93 11.28 3.30
N PRO A 110 -15.60 11.88 4.47
CA PRO A 110 -15.05 13.22 4.61
C PRO A 110 -13.59 13.30 4.17
N GLU A 111 -13.11 14.52 3.91
CA GLU A 111 -11.71 14.77 3.57
C GLU A 111 -10.82 14.42 4.76
N ARG A 112 -9.71 13.72 4.51
CA ARG A 112 -8.79 13.21 5.55
C ARG A 112 -7.37 13.73 5.34
N PRO A 113 -6.57 13.87 6.42
CA PRO A 113 -5.15 14.15 6.27
C PRO A 113 -4.47 13.15 5.35
N VAL A 114 -3.47 13.61 4.58
CA VAL A 114 -2.70 12.85 3.60
C VAL A 114 -3.52 12.40 2.40
N TYR A 115 -4.67 11.74 2.63
CA TYR A 115 -5.51 11.18 1.57
C TYR A 115 -6.42 12.21 0.91
N GLY A 116 -6.75 13.31 1.61
CA GLY A 116 -7.77 14.22 1.13
C GLY A 116 -9.09 13.49 0.91
N THR A 117 -9.60 13.50 -0.32
CA THR A 117 -10.82 12.79 -0.71
C THR A 117 -10.55 11.46 -1.42
N THR A 118 -9.31 11.01 -1.54
CA THR A 118 -9.05 9.67 -2.05
C THR A 118 -9.52 8.64 -1.02
N ARG A 119 -9.87 7.45 -1.51
CA ARG A 119 -10.38 6.38 -0.66
C ARG A 119 -9.37 5.99 0.42
N TYR A 120 -9.81 6.01 1.68
CA TYR A 120 -9.02 5.58 2.81
C TYR A 120 -9.27 4.11 3.13
N MET A 121 -8.20 3.36 3.43
CA MET A 121 -8.29 1.97 3.86
C MET A 121 -7.55 1.82 5.19
N SER A 122 -8.30 1.58 6.27
CA SER A 122 -7.71 1.33 7.60
C SER A 122 -7.41 -0.15 7.79
N PHE A 123 -6.48 -0.46 8.69
CA PHE A 123 -6.23 -1.83 9.13
C PHE A 123 -7.52 -2.46 9.68
N ALA A 124 -8.25 -1.75 10.52
CA ALA A 124 -9.47 -2.27 11.16
C ALA A 124 -10.53 -2.65 10.12
N SER A 125 -10.83 -1.77 9.17
CA SER A 125 -11.84 -2.07 8.15
C SER A 125 -11.42 -3.16 7.20
N THR A 126 -10.14 -3.16 6.80
CA THR A 126 -9.59 -4.17 5.89
C THR A 126 -9.57 -5.55 6.56
N SER A 127 -9.17 -5.62 7.84
CA SER A 127 -9.15 -6.86 8.60
C SER A 127 -10.54 -7.47 8.81
N ARG A 128 -11.60 -6.66 8.80
CA ARG A 128 -12.97 -7.17 8.89
C ARG A 128 -13.48 -7.80 7.59
N LYS A 129 -12.90 -7.45 6.45
CA LYS A 129 -13.34 -7.95 5.14
C LYS A 129 -12.77 -9.30 4.78
N PHE A 130 -11.68 -9.71 5.44
CA PHE A 130 -11.12 -11.05 5.33
C PHE A 130 -10.33 -11.38 6.58
N ASP A 131 -10.06 -12.66 6.80
CA ASP A 131 -9.33 -13.13 7.99
C ASP A 131 -7.84 -12.78 7.88
N SER A 132 -7.46 -11.60 8.37
CA SER A 132 -6.08 -11.12 8.29
C SER A 132 -5.12 -11.96 9.13
N ALA A 133 -5.56 -12.45 10.28
CA ALA A 133 -4.74 -13.32 11.13
C ALA A 133 -4.37 -14.61 10.41
N ARG A 134 -5.33 -15.23 9.73
CA ARG A 134 -5.08 -16.42 8.91
C ARG A 134 -4.16 -16.14 7.75
N TYR A 135 -4.35 -15.02 7.08
CA TYR A 135 -3.49 -14.59 5.98
C TYR A 135 -2.05 -14.43 6.42
N ILE A 136 -1.82 -13.74 7.56
CA ILE A 136 -0.48 -13.55 8.12
C ILE A 136 0.19 -14.90 8.41
N ARG A 137 -0.53 -15.82 9.05
CA ARG A 137 0.00 -17.16 9.33
C ARG A 137 0.37 -17.92 8.05
N ARG A 138 -0.47 -17.83 7.02
CA ARG A 138 -0.18 -18.47 5.72
C ARG A 138 1.07 -17.90 5.07
N VAL A 139 1.27 -16.58 5.16
CA VAL A 139 2.48 -15.96 4.64
C VAL A 139 3.70 -16.45 5.42
N GLU A 140 3.63 -16.54 6.74
CA GLU A 140 4.71 -17.08 7.55
C GLU A 140 5.07 -18.50 7.15
N GLU A 141 4.07 -19.36 6.95
CA GLU A 141 4.27 -20.73 6.51
C GLU A 141 4.91 -20.82 5.13
N SER A 142 4.43 -20.04 4.17
CA SER A 142 4.90 -20.11 2.79
C SER A 142 6.26 -19.47 2.58
N THR A 143 6.64 -18.49 3.40
CA THR A 143 7.91 -17.77 3.26
C THR A 143 8.97 -18.20 4.27
N GLY A 144 8.59 -18.93 5.33
CA GLY A 144 9.48 -19.27 6.43
C GLY A 144 9.87 -18.08 7.28
N ARG A 145 9.20 -16.94 7.12
CA ARG A 145 9.54 -15.66 7.73
C ARG A 145 8.53 -15.32 8.84
N THR A 146 9.03 -14.85 9.98
CA THR A 146 8.18 -14.34 11.06
C THR A 146 7.77 -12.90 10.74
N ILE A 147 6.47 -12.62 10.79
CA ILE A 147 5.92 -11.30 10.50
C ILE A 147 5.82 -10.49 11.79
N ARG A 148 6.37 -9.27 11.76
CA ARG A 148 6.29 -8.34 12.88
C ARG A 148 4.83 -7.94 13.13
N ARG A 149 4.36 -8.04 14.39
CA ARG A 149 2.99 -7.72 14.78
C ARG A 149 2.82 -6.34 15.39
N ALA A 150 3.85 -5.65 15.73
CA ALA A 150 3.78 -4.25 16.19
C ALA A 150 5.09 -3.84 16.86
#